data_bc0a3f2ed2a5bdbf18165b1763236d39
#
_entry.id   bc0a3f2ed2a5bdbf18165b1763236d39
#
_cell.length_a   1.000
_cell.length_b   1.000
_cell.length_c   1.000
_cell.angle_alpha   90.00
_cell.angle_beta   90.00
_cell.angle_gamma   90.00
#
_symmetry.space_group_name_H-M   'P 1'
#
loop_
_entity.id
_entity.type
_entity.pdbx_description
1 polymer ?
#
loop_
_entity_poly.entity_id
_entity_poly.type
_entity_poly.pdbx_seq_one_letter_code
_entity_poly.pdbx_strand_id
1 'polypeptide(L)'
;MLAVACTVGAKPRTAAQLRQEAAKALSTTSMAKGMRSTAPATLKVLDRKSQLTVLGYAGGGYAVIANDDTFSPVLGYSDASLTDSHSPAFLWWMESVNSSLEKKLDEGRQPAKVRRASEYKSHVDELLVTRWNQSAPFNNMCPTYTVNGSRKNYVTGCVATSMAQMMYYHKYPLKGNGHNSYTYTSEEGYGTVRPAANFETNYDYDNMLPVYTPGNYTQEQANAVAKLMLHCGVAVEMHYTTTGSGAYSADACLALRKYFKYDESIKLYTREFYPAEEWMNIIFRELSDGCPVIYGGQSAQGGHSFILDGYDENGLVHVNWGWGGTDNGFFDISALDGYTRGQDMVTVRTPDDTTYNGTYHSLWGLGSNLVITNSMNTLNVKCDGIYNVDVDNFTGRLAVMVCNVNTGAVTSLLILADESDLT
;
A
#
# COMPACT_ATOMS: atom_id res chain seq x y z
N MET A 1 4.73 47.54 17.09
CA MET A 1 3.52 46.71 17.06
C MET A 1 3.96 45.26 17.33
N LEU A 2 3.68 44.75 18.53
CA LEU A 2 3.87 43.31 18.79
C LEU A 2 2.77 42.55 18.09
N ALA A 3 3.11 41.73 17.13
CA ALA A 3 2.21 40.72 16.59
C ALA A 3 2.01 39.64 17.65
N VAL A 4 0.86 39.64 18.31
CA VAL A 4 0.43 38.53 19.16
C VAL A 4 0.10 37.41 18.19
N ALA A 5 1.01 36.44 18.04
CA ALA A 5 0.71 35.17 17.45
C ALA A 5 -0.31 34.47 18.37
N CYS A 6 -1.59 34.52 18.01
CA CYS A 6 -2.58 33.63 18.58
C CYS A 6 -2.22 32.21 18.16
N THR A 7 -1.50 31.49 19.00
CA THR A 7 -1.46 30.03 18.93
C THR A 7 -2.89 29.56 19.17
N VAL A 8 -3.61 29.22 18.13
CA VAL A 8 -4.84 28.43 18.24
C VAL A 8 -4.38 27.08 18.77
N GLY A 9 -4.45 26.90 20.09
CA GLY A 9 -4.07 25.63 20.71
C GLY A 9 -5.00 24.53 20.22
N ALA A 10 -4.43 23.40 19.86
CA ALA A 10 -5.10 22.16 19.57
C ALA A 10 -6.22 21.90 20.59
N LYS A 11 -7.44 21.59 20.12
CA LYS A 11 -8.59 21.34 20.98
C LYS A 11 -9.21 20.00 20.67
N PRO A 12 -9.45 19.17 21.69
CA PRO A 12 -10.21 17.94 21.48
C PRO A 12 -11.61 18.23 20.91
N ARG A 13 -12.00 17.49 19.89
CA ARG A 13 -13.38 17.52 19.37
C ARG A 13 -14.35 17.00 20.42
N THR A 14 -15.45 17.68 20.59
CA THR A 14 -16.55 17.22 21.45
C THR A 14 -17.22 15.98 20.88
N ALA A 15 -17.90 15.20 21.71
CA ALA A 15 -18.66 14.02 21.26
C ALA A 15 -19.71 14.36 20.18
N ALA A 16 -20.28 15.58 20.23
CA ALA A 16 -21.22 16.04 19.21
C ALA A 16 -20.52 16.28 17.85
N GLN A 17 -19.35 16.92 17.87
CA GLN A 17 -18.54 17.15 16.65
C GLN A 17 -18.07 15.82 16.04
N LEU A 18 -17.57 14.87 16.84
CA LEU A 18 -17.17 13.55 16.36
C LEU A 18 -18.34 12.83 15.66
N ARG A 19 -19.55 12.86 16.24
CA ARG A 19 -20.75 12.28 15.62
C ARG A 19 -21.15 13.01 14.33
N GLN A 20 -21.05 14.32 14.32
CA GLN A 20 -21.39 15.12 13.14
C GLN A 20 -20.47 14.78 11.96
N GLU A 21 -19.17 14.71 12.18
CA GLU A 21 -18.20 14.37 11.14
C GLU A 21 -18.39 12.92 10.64
N ALA A 22 -18.62 11.98 11.56
CA ALA A 22 -18.90 10.60 11.19
C ALA A 22 -20.20 10.47 10.38
N ALA A 23 -21.27 11.16 10.77
CA ALA A 23 -22.52 11.15 10.02
C ALA A 23 -22.35 11.76 8.62
N LYS A 24 -21.55 12.83 8.49
CA LYS A 24 -21.22 13.43 7.20
C LYS A 24 -20.46 12.45 6.30
N ALA A 25 -19.39 11.84 6.81
CA ALA A 25 -18.60 10.86 6.06
C ALA A 25 -19.48 9.68 5.56
N LEU A 26 -20.33 9.14 6.45
CA LEU A 26 -21.20 8.00 6.11
C LEU A 26 -22.39 8.37 5.25
N SER A 27 -22.78 9.65 5.14
CA SER A 27 -23.93 10.08 4.33
C SER A 27 -23.76 9.86 2.83
N THR A 28 -22.51 9.76 2.37
CA THR A 28 -22.15 9.54 0.96
C THR A 28 -22.09 8.05 0.59
N THR A 29 -22.08 7.17 1.59
CA THR A 29 -21.94 5.72 1.38
C THR A 29 -23.21 5.09 0.79
N SER A 30 -23.04 3.95 0.13
CA SER A 30 -24.15 3.20 -0.48
C SER A 30 -25.15 2.72 0.57
N MET A 31 -24.67 2.36 1.75
CA MET A 31 -25.52 1.94 2.89
C MET A 31 -26.40 3.08 3.42
N ALA A 32 -25.88 4.30 3.51
CA ALA A 32 -26.68 5.45 3.94
C ALA A 32 -27.80 5.77 2.94
N LYS A 33 -27.57 5.53 1.65
CA LYS A 33 -28.58 5.68 0.60
C LYS A 33 -29.73 4.66 0.77
N GLY A 34 -29.41 3.43 1.22
CA GLY A 34 -30.40 2.38 1.52
C GLY A 34 -31.17 2.59 2.84
N MET A 35 -30.55 3.23 3.84
CA MET A 35 -31.16 3.44 5.17
C MET A 35 -32.13 4.62 5.24
N ARG A 36 -32.31 5.40 4.21
CA ARG A 36 -33.21 6.59 4.19
C ARG A 36 -34.69 6.29 4.40
N SER A 37 -35.09 5.01 4.49
CA SER A 37 -36.49 4.60 4.68
C SER A 37 -36.87 4.11 6.09
N THR A 38 -35.88 4.01 7.02
CA THR A 38 -36.14 3.58 8.40
C THR A 38 -35.67 4.64 9.39
N ALA A 39 -36.17 4.64 10.63
CA ALA A 39 -35.84 5.61 11.66
C ALA A 39 -34.31 5.83 11.76
N PRO A 40 -33.83 7.08 12.02
CA PRO A 40 -32.41 7.38 11.99
C PRO A 40 -31.65 6.49 12.97
N ALA A 41 -30.83 5.59 12.45
CA ALA A 41 -30.00 4.72 13.25
C ALA A 41 -29.00 5.60 14.02
N THR A 42 -28.85 5.37 15.32
CA THR A 42 -27.97 6.16 16.16
C THR A 42 -26.52 5.69 15.98
N LEU A 43 -25.63 6.61 15.61
CA LEU A 43 -24.20 6.35 15.60
C LEU A 43 -23.69 5.99 16.99
N LYS A 44 -23.01 4.86 17.09
CA LYS A 44 -22.36 4.39 18.33
C LYS A 44 -20.85 4.54 18.21
N VAL A 45 -20.18 4.76 19.34
CA VAL A 45 -18.73 4.58 19.43
C VAL A 45 -18.46 3.08 19.42
N LEU A 46 -17.72 2.62 18.41
CA LEU A 46 -17.35 1.23 18.20
C LEU A 46 -15.96 0.93 18.77
N ASP A 47 -15.03 1.88 18.61
CA ASP A 47 -13.68 1.82 19.18
C ASP A 47 -13.16 3.24 19.49
N ARG A 48 -12.19 3.35 20.39
CA ARG A 48 -11.55 4.62 20.74
C ARG A 48 -10.09 4.42 21.12
N LYS A 49 -9.22 5.19 20.47
CA LYS A 49 -7.81 5.36 20.84
C LYS A 49 -7.57 6.79 21.33
N SER A 50 -6.34 7.11 21.73
CA SER A 50 -5.97 8.45 22.20
C SER A 50 -6.28 9.55 21.18
N GLN A 51 -5.95 9.34 19.89
CA GLN A 51 -6.07 10.35 18.83
C GLN A 51 -7.20 10.08 17.83
N LEU A 52 -7.87 8.96 17.89
CA LEU A 52 -8.97 8.64 16.97
C LEU A 52 -10.14 7.95 17.67
N THR A 53 -11.33 8.14 17.12
CA THR A 53 -12.57 7.47 17.53
C THR A 53 -13.25 6.86 16.34
N VAL A 54 -13.63 5.58 16.43
CA VAL A 54 -14.44 4.89 15.42
C VAL A 54 -15.91 5.00 15.80
N LEU A 55 -16.71 5.54 14.89
CA LEU A 55 -18.16 5.66 15.04
C LEU A 55 -18.85 4.97 13.88
N GLY A 56 -19.93 4.24 14.16
CA GLY A 56 -20.65 3.52 13.12
C GLY A 56 -22.07 3.14 13.51
N TYR A 57 -22.76 2.52 12.59
CA TYR A 57 -24.10 1.98 12.77
C TYR A 57 -24.04 0.50 13.13
N ALA A 58 -24.95 0.04 13.98
CA ALA A 58 -25.05 -1.39 14.26
C ALA A 58 -25.41 -2.15 12.97
N GLY A 59 -24.49 -3.03 12.52
CA GLY A 59 -24.62 -3.76 11.26
C GLY A 59 -24.53 -2.90 9.99
N GLY A 60 -23.92 -1.70 10.10
CA GLY A 60 -23.72 -0.76 9.01
C GLY A 60 -22.29 -0.28 8.90
N GLY A 61 -22.06 0.73 8.06
CA GLY A 61 -20.76 1.33 7.87
C GLY A 61 -20.21 2.06 9.11
N TYR A 62 -18.93 2.34 9.09
CA TYR A 62 -18.24 3.07 10.14
C TYR A 62 -17.32 4.18 9.58
N ALA A 63 -17.01 5.16 10.42
CA ALA A 63 -16.02 6.21 10.13
C ALA A 63 -15.00 6.32 11.27
N VAL A 64 -13.76 6.56 10.91
CA VAL A 64 -12.63 6.83 11.80
C VAL A 64 -12.41 8.33 11.85
N ILE A 65 -12.57 8.94 13.00
CA ILE A 65 -12.54 10.39 13.19
C ILE A 65 -11.38 10.78 14.11
N ALA A 66 -10.59 11.78 13.70
CA ALA A 66 -9.54 12.35 14.54
C ALA A 66 -10.13 13.04 15.78
N ASN A 67 -9.56 12.78 16.95
CA ASN A 67 -10.04 13.35 18.21
C ASN A 67 -9.69 14.84 18.38
N ASP A 68 -8.65 15.32 17.71
CA ASP A 68 -8.17 16.70 17.82
C ASP A 68 -8.48 17.52 16.55
N ASP A 69 -8.85 18.80 16.71
CA ASP A 69 -9.26 19.70 15.63
C ASP A 69 -8.09 20.23 14.77
N THR A 70 -6.85 19.98 15.18
CA THR A 70 -5.63 20.23 14.40
C THR A 70 -5.59 19.41 13.13
N PHE A 71 -6.18 18.21 13.13
CA PHE A 71 -6.18 17.27 12.03
C PHE A 71 -7.47 17.31 11.21
N SER A 72 -7.39 16.85 9.97
CA SER A 72 -8.59 16.57 9.16
C SER A 72 -9.54 15.67 9.95
N PRO A 73 -10.84 15.98 10.00
CA PRO A 73 -11.74 15.24 10.88
C PRO A 73 -11.89 13.76 10.47
N VAL A 74 -12.06 13.47 9.19
CA VAL A 74 -12.27 12.12 8.69
C VAL A 74 -10.93 11.52 8.29
N LEU A 75 -10.52 10.45 8.98
CA LEU A 75 -9.31 9.67 8.70
C LEU A 75 -9.62 8.46 7.82
N GLY A 76 -10.87 8.01 7.82
CA GLY A 76 -11.32 6.94 6.96
C GLY A 76 -12.78 6.59 7.20
N TYR A 77 -13.36 5.84 6.27
CA TYR A 77 -14.71 5.28 6.38
C TYR A 77 -14.86 4.02 5.53
N SER A 78 -15.82 3.19 5.90
CA SER A 78 -16.17 1.97 5.18
C SER A 78 -17.69 1.77 5.16
N ASP A 79 -18.19 1.18 4.10
CA ASP A 79 -19.58 0.70 4.00
C ASP A 79 -19.80 -0.62 4.76
N ALA A 80 -18.71 -1.36 5.00
CA ALA A 80 -18.74 -2.61 5.74
C ALA A 80 -19.01 -2.38 7.23
N SER A 81 -19.66 -3.33 7.88
CA SER A 81 -19.80 -3.32 9.33
C SER A 81 -18.44 -3.56 10.00
N LEU A 82 -18.14 -2.78 11.03
CA LEU A 82 -17.01 -3.10 11.90
C LEU A 82 -17.34 -4.38 12.69
N THR A 83 -16.50 -5.39 12.53
CA THR A 83 -16.65 -6.70 13.19
C THR A 83 -15.50 -6.92 14.17
N ASP A 84 -15.58 -7.95 15.02
CA ASP A 84 -14.47 -8.31 15.92
C ASP A 84 -13.29 -8.97 15.19
N SER A 85 -13.46 -9.36 13.92
CA SER A 85 -12.43 -9.99 13.09
C SER A 85 -11.91 -8.98 12.07
N HIS A 86 -10.86 -8.26 12.45
CA HIS A 86 -10.23 -7.27 11.59
C HIS A 86 -9.11 -7.84 10.73
N SER A 87 -8.86 -7.19 9.60
CA SER A 87 -7.62 -7.36 8.84
C SER A 87 -6.43 -6.91 9.68
N PRO A 88 -5.35 -7.71 9.78
CA PRO A 88 -4.13 -7.27 10.45
C PRO A 88 -3.55 -5.98 9.85
N ALA A 89 -3.68 -5.79 8.53
CA ALA A 89 -3.24 -4.58 7.85
C ALA A 89 -4.08 -3.34 8.23
N PHE A 90 -5.40 -3.50 8.41
CA PHE A 90 -6.27 -2.42 8.91
C PHE A 90 -5.91 -2.05 10.36
N LEU A 91 -5.67 -3.04 11.23
CA LEU A 91 -5.23 -2.78 12.60
C LEU A 91 -3.88 -2.07 12.63
N TRP A 92 -2.96 -2.49 11.75
CA TRP A 92 -1.67 -1.79 11.57
C TRP A 92 -1.87 -0.33 11.15
N TRP A 93 -2.76 -0.06 10.19
CA TRP A 93 -3.08 1.31 9.76
C TRP A 93 -3.65 2.14 10.91
N MET A 94 -4.63 1.62 11.64
CA MET A 94 -5.26 2.27 12.79
C MET A 94 -4.22 2.66 13.87
N GLU A 95 -3.31 1.75 14.20
CA GLU A 95 -2.27 1.98 15.21
C GLU A 95 -1.24 2.98 14.71
N SER A 96 -0.80 2.84 13.46
CA SER A 96 0.20 3.72 12.84
C SER A 96 -0.31 5.16 12.75
N VAL A 97 -1.57 5.35 12.35
CA VAL A 97 -2.21 6.67 12.29
C VAL A 97 -2.33 7.25 13.69
N ASN A 98 -2.84 6.50 14.67
CA ASN A 98 -2.96 6.98 16.05
C ASN A 98 -1.61 7.51 16.59
N SER A 99 -0.55 6.74 16.43
CA SER A 99 0.79 7.10 16.89
C SER A 99 1.42 8.24 16.08
N SER A 100 1.13 8.32 14.78
CA SER A 100 1.55 9.46 13.94
C SER A 100 0.93 10.76 14.42
N LEU A 101 -0.37 10.75 14.74
CA LEU A 101 -1.08 11.93 15.24
C LEU A 101 -0.58 12.33 16.64
N GLU A 102 -0.32 11.38 17.54
CA GLU A 102 0.30 11.66 18.85
C GLU A 102 1.62 12.40 18.70
N LYS A 103 2.52 11.84 17.88
CA LYS A 103 3.83 12.45 17.65
C LYS A 103 3.73 13.85 17.05
N LYS A 104 2.83 14.09 16.10
CA LYS A 104 2.62 15.42 15.50
C LYS A 104 2.11 16.44 16.52
N LEU A 105 1.22 16.04 17.44
CA LEU A 105 0.77 16.91 18.52
C LEU A 105 1.91 17.25 19.49
N ASP A 106 2.70 16.26 19.91
CA ASP A 106 3.83 16.47 20.82
C ASP A 106 4.90 17.39 20.22
N GLU A 107 5.12 17.30 18.90
CA GLU A 107 6.05 18.15 18.17
C GLU A 107 5.47 19.52 17.77
N GLY A 108 4.19 19.76 18.03
CA GLY A 108 3.48 20.99 17.62
C GLY A 108 3.41 21.15 16.08
N ARG A 109 3.50 20.06 15.34
CA ARG A 109 3.51 20.06 13.88
C ARG A 109 2.10 19.95 13.32
N GLN A 110 1.81 20.78 12.33
CA GLN A 110 0.64 20.61 11.47
C GLN A 110 0.90 19.48 10.46
N PRO A 111 -0.10 18.64 10.18
CA PRO A 111 0.01 17.68 9.06
C PRO A 111 0.24 18.43 7.76
N ALA A 112 1.10 17.90 6.91
CA ALA A 112 1.24 18.41 5.56
C ALA A 112 -0.11 18.26 4.84
N LYS A 113 -0.66 19.36 4.32
CA LYS A 113 -1.84 19.29 3.45
C LYS A 113 -1.38 18.82 2.08
N VAL A 114 -1.48 17.53 1.85
CA VAL A 114 -1.26 16.99 0.51
C VAL A 114 -2.45 17.41 -0.36
N ARG A 115 -2.15 18.10 -1.45
CA ARG A 115 -3.13 18.46 -2.46
C ARG A 115 -2.94 17.57 -3.67
N ARG A 116 -4.01 16.89 -4.08
CA ARG A 116 -4.03 16.22 -5.38
C ARG A 116 -3.84 17.25 -6.47
N ALA A 117 -2.93 17.01 -7.40
CA ALA A 117 -2.75 17.87 -8.57
C ALA A 117 -4.04 17.91 -9.41
N SER A 118 -4.33 19.09 -9.97
CA SER A 118 -5.60 19.36 -10.68
C SER A 118 -5.76 18.58 -11.99
N GLU A 119 -4.67 18.02 -12.51
CA GLU A 119 -4.64 17.17 -13.71
C GLU A 119 -5.21 15.76 -13.46
N TYR A 120 -5.26 15.30 -12.20
CA TYR A 120 -5.82 14.00 -11.88
C TYR A 120 -7.33 14.08 -11.68
N LYS A 121 -8.02 12.95 -11.90
CA LYS A 121 -9.47 12.84 -11.70
C LYS A 121 -9.87 13.33 -10.31
N SER A 122 -11.07 13.86 -10.16
CA SER A 122 -11.58 14.30 -8.84
C SER A 122 -11.82 13.14 -7.90
N HIS A 123 -12.21 12.00 -8.42
CA HIS A 123 -12.37 10.72 -7.71
C HIS A 123 -12.13 9.56 -8.67
N VAL A 124 -11.85 8.40 -8.13
CA VAL A 124 -11.77 7.12 -8.83
C VAL A 124 -12.51 6.09 -7.98
N ASP A 125 -13.54 5.47 -8.55
CA ASP A 125 -14.25 4.37 -7.91
C ASP A 125 -13.33 3.15 -7.71
N GLU A 126 -13.73 2.22 -6.84
CA GLU A 126 -13.01 0.97 -6.62
C GLU A 126 -12.75 0.24 -7.94
N LEU A 127 -11.48 0.08 -8.30
CA LEU A 127 -11.07 -0.60 -9.53
C LEU A 127 -11.18 -2.13 -9.39
N LEU A 128 -10.91 -2.66 -8.20
CA LEU A 128 -10.95 -4.08 -7.93
C LEU A 128 -12.35 -4.50 -7.43
N VAL A 129 -12.86 -5.54 -8.07
CA VAL A 129 -14.12 -6.21 -7.62
C VAL A 129 -13.84 -7.39 -6.68
N THR A 130 -12.56 -7.75 -6.50
CA THR A 130 -12.16 -8.92 -5.71
C THR A 130 -12.25 -8.66 -4.22
N ARG A 131 -12.76 -9.68 -3.50
CA ARG A 131 -12.74 -9.74 -2.04
C ARG A 131 -12.06 -11.06 -1.62
N TRP A 132 -10.76 -11.13 -1.96
CA TRP A 132 -10.00 -12.34 -1.74
C TRP A 132 -9.35 -12.37 -0.35
N ASN A 133 -9.03 -13.59 0.10
CA ASN A 133 -8.52 -13.87 1.44
C ASN A 133 -7.28 -14.77 1.35
N GLN A 134 -6.69 -15.11 2.48
CA GLN A 134 -5.47 -15.91 2.58
C GLN A 134 -5.74 -17.37 3.00
N SER A 135 -6.98 -17.69 3.40
CA SER A 135 -7.42 -19.03 3.80
C SER A 135 -8.20 -19.72 2.67
N ALA A 136 -8.76 -20.88 2.92
CA ALA A 136 -9.54 -21.62 1.92
C ALA A 136 -10.68 -20.77 1.29
N PRO A 137 -10.90 -20.88 -0.04
CA PRO A 137 -10.27 -21.82 -0.97
C PRO A 137 -8.91 -21.36 -1.53
N PHE A 138 -8.48 -20.13 -1.24
CA PHE A 138 -7.30 -19.50 -1.83
C PHE A 138 -6.01 -20.25 -1.55
N ASN A 139 -5.86 -20.84 -0.35
CA ASN A 139 -4.67 -21.59 0.05
C ASN A 139 -4.74 -23.10 -0.22
N ASN A 140 -5.75 -23.59 -0.94
CA ASN A 140 -5.94 -25.04 -1.14
C ASN A 140 -4.75 -25.75 -1.80
N MET A 141 -3.92 -25.02 -2.55
CA MET A 141 -2.71 -25.54 -3.18
C MET A 141 -1.41 -25.14 -2.47
N CYS A 142 -1.47 -24.31 -1.44
CA CYS A 142 -0.29 -23.93 -0.67
C CYS A 142 0.36 -25.16 0.00
N PRO A 143 1.67 -25.09 0.33
CA PRO A 143 2.33 -26.13 1.09
C PRO A 143 1.56 -26.49 2.37
N THR A 144 1.78 -27.70 2.85
CA THR A 144 1.00 -28.24 3.97
C THR A 144 1.87 -28.57 5.17
N TYR A 145 1.26 -28.54 6.35
CA TYR A 145 1.83 -28.98 7.62
C TYR A 145 0.88 -29.96 8.30
N THR A 146 1.38 -30.71 9.28
CA THR A 146 0.57 -31.66 10.04
C THR A 146 0.55 -31.25 11.50
N VAL A 147 -0.63 -31.06 12.06
CA VAL A 147 -0.85 -30.76 13.48
C VAL A 147 -1.93 -31.69 14.03
N ASN A 148 -1.63 -32.36 15.16
CA ASN A 148 -2.53 -33.32 15.80
C ASN A 148 -3.07 -34.42 14.84
N GLY A 149 -2.21 -34.92 13.95
CA GLY A 149 -2.56 -35.91 12.93
C GLY A 149 -3.39 -35.37 11.74
N SER A 150 -3.74 -34.10 11.73
CA SER A 150 -4.51 -33.47 10.66
C SER A 150 -3.62 -32.66 9.75
N ARG A 151 -3.74 -32.88 8.42
CA ARG A 151 -3.04 -32.10 7.39
C ARG A 151 -3.78 -30.79 7.11
N LYS A 152 -3.07 -29.67 7.14
CA LYS A 152 -3.59 -28.33 6.87
C LYS A 152 -2.69 -27.60 5.88
N ASN A 153 -3.23 -26.61 5.19
CA ASN A 153 -2.46 -25.74 4.31
C ASN A 153 -1.99 -24.51 5.08
N TYR A 154 -0.77 -24.05 4.80
CA TYR A 154 -0.32 -22.72 5.20
C TYR A 154 -1.17 -21.63 4.54
N VAL A 155 -1.20 -20.42 5.09
CA VAL A 155 -1.90 -19.29 4.48
C VAL A 155 -1.12 -18.78 3.27
N THR A 156 -1.81 -18.14 2.30
CA THR A 156 -1.20 -17.66 1.04
C THR A 156 -0.13 -16.59 1.27
N GLY A 157 -0.31 -15.73 2.28
CA GLY A 157 0.47 -14.52 2.51
C GLY A 157 -0.12 -13.30 1.79
N CYS A 158 0.06 -12.13 2.40
CA CYS A 158 -0.52 -10.87 1.93
C CYS A 158 0.07 -10.42 0.57
N VAL A 159 1.37 -10.61 0.35
CA VAL A 159 2.04 -10.27 -0.92
C VAL A 159 1.49 -11.10 -2.07
N ALA A 160 1.37 -12.44 -1.89
CA ALA A 160 0.78 -13.30 -2.91
C ALA A 160 -0.69 -12.95 -3.18
N THR A 161 -1.46 -12.58 -2.16
CA THR A 161 -2.85 -12.18 -2.29
C THR A 161 -2.98 -10.87 -3.07
N SER A 162 -2.13 -9.88 -2.78
CA SER A 162 -2.10 -8.61 -3.52
C SER A 162 -1.72 -8.83 -4.98
N MET A 163 -0.65 -9.59 -5.25
CA MET A 163 -0.25 -9.94 -6.63
C MET A 163 -1.36 -10.66 -7.39
N ALA A 164 -1.99 -11.66 -6.77
CA ALA A 164 -3.04 -12.44 -7.43
C ALA A 164 -4.28 -11.60 -7.76
N GLN A 165 -4.71 -10.68 -6.88
CA GLN A 165 -5.79 -9.74 -7.14
C GLN A 165 -5.44 -8.78 -8.27
N MET A 166 -4.20 -8.28 -8.31
CA MET A 166 -3.70 -7.43 -9.39
C MET A 166 -3.72 -8.16 -10.74
N MET A 167 -3.21 -9.39 -10.78
CA MET A 167 -3.23 -10.23 -11.97
C MET A 167 -4.66 -10.57 -12.43
N TYR A 168 -5.57 -10.78 -11.50
CA TYR A 168 -6.99 -10.99 -11.82
C TYR A 168 -7.64 -9.70 -12.37
N TYR A 169 -7.30 -8.54 -11.85
CA TYR A 169 -7.77 -7.26 -12.38
C TYR A 169 -7.38 -7.07 -13.85
N HIS A 170 -6.12 -7.30 -14.18
CA HIS A 170 -5.60 -7.19 -15.54
C HIS A 170 -5.99 -8.37 -16.44
N LYS A 171 -6.47 -9.51 -15.88
CA LYS A 171 -6.59 -10.79 -16.61
C LYS A 171 -5.30 -11.20 -17.34
N TYR A 172 -4.17 -10.89 -16.72
CA TYR A 172 -2.84 -11.00 -17.30
C TYR A 172 -1.82 -11.59 -16.30
N PRO A 173 -0.81 -12.35 -16.80
CA PRO A 173 -0.73 -12.92 -18.16
C PRO A 173 -1.68 -14.12 -18.31
N LEU A 174 -2.06 -14.45 -19.53
CA LEU A 174 -2.78 -15.72 -19.79
C LEU A 174 -1.89 -16.94 -19.51
N LYS A 175 -0.58 -16.80 -19.75
CA LYS A 175 0.42 -17.82 -19.46
C LYS A 175 1.71 -17.18 -18.93
N GLY A 176 2.21 -17.66 -17.80
CA GLY A 176 3.47 -17.23 -17.23
C GLY A 176 4.70 -17.77 -17.97
N ASN A 177 5.88 -17.65 -17.34
CA ASN A 177 7.17 -18.01 -17.92
C ASN A 177 8.08 -18.66 -16.87
N GLY A 178 8.75 -19.75 -17.26
CA GLY A 178 9.74 -20.44 -16.45
C GLY A 178 9.16 -21.21 -15.25
N HIS A 179 10.00 -21.45 -14.28
CA HIS A 179 9.67 -22.19 -13.05
C HIS A 179 10.48 -21.66 -11.86
N ASN A 180 10.03 -21.95 -10.65
CA ASN A 180 10.80 -21.72 -9.43
C ASN A 180 10.54 -22.83 -8.40
N SER A 181 11.56 -23.12 -7.59
CA SER A 181 11.44 -24.01 -6.44
C SER A 181 12.51 -23.66 -5.42
N TYR A 182 12.16 -23.74 -4.15
CA TYR A 182 13.05 -23.47 -3.04
C TYR A 182 12.72 -24.36 -1.84
N THR A 183 13.61 -24.35 -0.85
CA THR A 183 13.47 -25.20 0.34
C THR A 183 13.88 -24.42 1.56
N TYR A 184 13.09 -24.50 2.62
CA TYR A 184 13.42 -23.96 3.92
C TYR A 184 12.89 -24.85 5.05
N THR A 185 13.41 -24.65 6.26
CA THR A 185 12.90 -25.32 7.46
C THR A 185 11.89 -24.42 8.15
N SER A 186 10.70 -24.94 8.44
CA SER A 186 9.66 -24.20 9.15
C SER A 186 10.14 -23.81 10.55
N GLU A 187 10.09 -22.52 10.86
CA GLU A 187 10.39 -21.98 12.20
C GLU A 187 9.35 -22.41 13.24
N GLU A 188 8.16 -22.82 12.79
CA GLU A 188 7.08 -23.34 13.63
C GLU A 188 7.25 -24.83 13.97
N GLY A 189 8.35 -25.46 13.54
CA GLY A 189 8.70 -26.84 13.87
C GLY A 189 8.00 -27.91 13.03
N TYR A 190 7.36 -27.53 11.91
CA TYR A 190 6.66 -28.48 11.02
C TYR A 190 7.58 -29.16 9.97
N GLY A 191 8.89 -29.02 10.13
CA GLY A 191 9.88 -29.65 9.27
C GLY A 191 10.19 -28.85 8.00
N THR A 192 10.61 -29.56 6.96
CA THR A 192 11.08 -28.96 5.72
C THR A 192 9.93 -28.68 4.76
N VAL A 193 9.83 -27.44 4.29
CA VAL A 193 8.87 -26.98 3.29
C VAL A 193 9.56 -26.84 1.94
N ARG A 194 8.93 -27.33 0.86
CA ARG A 194 9.48 -27.35 -0.51
C ARG A 194 8.46 -26.81 -1.51
N PRO A 195 8.24 -25.49 -1.56
CA PRO A 195 7.35 -24.91 -2.54
C PRO A 195 7.94 -25.01 -3.94
N ALA A 196 7.10 -25.26 -4.95
CA ALA A 196 7.50 -25.30 -6.35
C ALA A 196 6.33 -24.91 -7.26
N ALA A 197 6.63 -24.23 -8.36
CA ALA A 197 5.66 -23.88 -9.40
C ALA A 197 6.30 -23.89 -10.78
N ASN A 198 5.54 -24.38 -11.76
CA ASN A 198 5.82 -24.17 -13.16
C ASN A 198 4.89 -23.10 -13.70
N PHE A 199 5.43 -21.92 -14.01
CA PHE A 199 4.66 -20.78 -14.49
C PHE A 199 4.27 -20.90 -15.96
N GLU A 200 4.87 -21.83 -16.72
CA GLU A 200 4.47 -22.10 -18.11
C GLU A 200 3.13 -22.84 -18.20
N THR A 201 2.13 -22.32 -17.52
CA THR A 201 0.77 -22.84 -17.47
C THR A 201 -0.23 -21.71 -17.67
N ASN A 202 -1.40 -22.05 -18.21
CA ASN A 202 -2.47 -21.08 -18.38
C ASN A 202 -3.16 -20.77 -17.03
N TYR A 203 -3.46 -19.48 -16.82
CA TYR A 203 -4.30 -19.00 -15.75
C TYR A 203 -5.73 -18.83 -16.24
N ASP A 204 -6.65 -19.53 -15.60
CA ASP A 204 -8.05 -19.58 -15.97
C ASP A 204 -8.84 -18.50 -15.23
N TYR A 205 -8.67 -17.26 -15.65
CA TYR A 205 -9.30 -16.11 -15.03
C TYR A 205 -10.83 -16.12 -15.15
N ASP A 206 -11.39 -16.76 -16.16
CA ASP A 206 -12.84 -16.84 -16.37
C ASP A 206 -13.51 -17.75 -15.35
N ASN A 207 -12.80 -18.75 -14.84
CA ASN A 207 -13.23 -19.60 -13.75
C ASN A 207 -12.90 -19.03 -12.35
N MET A 208 -12.22 -17.88 -12.24
CA MET A 208 -12.02 -17.24 -10.95
C MET A 208 -13.20 -16.32 -10.62
N LEU A 209 -13.69 -16.39 -9.38
CA LEU A 209 -14.76 -15.53 -8.91
C LEU A 209 -14.20 -14.29 -8.18
N PRO A 210 -14.86 -13.14 -8.29
CA PRO A 210 -14.50 -11.96 -7.51
C PRO A 210 -14.70 -12.17 -6.00
N VAL A 211 -15.66 -12.99 -5.60
CA VAL A 211 -16.00 -13.29 -4.19
C VAL A 211 -16.23 -14.79 -4.03
N TYR A 212 -15.64 -15.38 -3.00
CA TYR A 212 -15.79 -16.78 -2.63
C TYR A 212 -16.49 -16.88 -1.27
N THR A 213 -17.73 -17.32 -1.27
CA THR A 213 -18.47 -17.66 -0.05
C THR A 213 -18.73 -19.16 0.02
N PRO A 214 -18.69 -19.79 1.21
CA PRO A 214 -18.93 -21.21 1.33
C PRO A 214 -20.23 -21.66 0.62
N GLY A 215 -20.09 -22.66 -0.27
CA GLY A 215 -21.22 -23.18 -1.07
C GLY A 215 -21.52 -22.40 -2.36
N ASN A 216 -20.80 -21.33 -2.68
CA ASN A 216 -21.04 -20.50 -3.86
C ASN A 216 -19.95 -20.62 -4.94
N TYR A 217 -19.17 -21.67 -4.93
CA TYR A 217 -18.14 -21.94 -5.95
C TYR A 217 -17.95 -23.43 -6.18
N THR A 218 -17.51 -23.78 -7.39
CA THR A 218 -17.16 -25.16 -7.75
C THR A 218 -15.72 -25.47 -7.37
N GLN A 219 -15.35 -26.77 -7.46
CA GLN A 219 -13.97 -27.18 -7.21
C GLN A 219 -13.01 -26.62 -8.27
N GLU A 220 -13.45 -26.50 -9.51
CA GLU A 220 -12.67 -25.91 -10.62
C GLU A 220 -12.39 -24.44 -10.34
N GLN A 221 -13.36 -23.68 -9.87
CA GLN A 221 -13.22 -22.28 -9.48
C GLN A 221 -12.26 -22.11 -8.29
N ALA A 222 -12.38 -22.98 -7.29
CA ALA A 222 -11.45 -23.03 -6.16
C ALA A 222 -10.03 -23.36 -6.59
N ASN A 223 -9.87 -24.32 -7.50
CA ASN A 223 -8.55 -24.72 -8.04
C ASN A 223 -7.92 -23.60 -8.88
N ALA A 224 -8.70 -22.87 -9.67
CA ALA A 224 -8.20 -21.78 -10.50
C ALA A 224 -7.55 -20.69 -9.65
N VAL A 225 -8.25 -20.20 -8.62
CA VAL A 225 -7.72 -19.16 -7.72
C VAL A 225 -6.57 -19.68 -6.85
N ALA A 226 -6.67 -20.90 -6.32
CA ALA A 226 -5.63 -21.49 -5.48
C ALA A 226 -4.32 -21.71 -6.25
N LYS A 227 -4.39 -22.08 -7.55
CA LYS A 227 -3.22 -22.17 -8.41
C LYS A 227 -2.54 -20.81 -8.58
N LEU A 228 -3.30 -19.77 -8.87
CA LEU A 228 -2.76 -18.41 -9.01
C LEU A 228 -2.08 -17.96 -7.71
N MET A 229 -2.73 -18.16 -6.57
CA MET A 229 -2.20 -17.83 -5.24
C MET A 229 -0.89 -18.56 -4.93
N LEU A 230 -0.84 -19.89 -5.15
CA LEU A 230 0.40 -20.66 -4.98
C LEU A 230 1.52 -20.13 -5.88
N HIS A 231 1.20 -19.85 -7.15
CA HIS A 231 2.20 -19.37 -8.10
C HIS A 231 2.74 -17.99 -7.71
N CYS A 232 1.89 -17.06 -7.29
CA CYS A 232 2.34 -15.78 -6.75
C CYS A 232 3.26 -15.98 -5.53
N GLY A 233 2.89 -16.85 -4.60
CA GLY A 233 3.71 -17.13 -3.41
C GLY A 233 5.06 -17.78 -3.77
N VAL A 234 5.08 -18.74 -4.70
CA VAL A 234 6.35 -19.37 -5.12
C VAL A 234 7.22 -18.39 -5.90
N ALA A 235 6.63 -17.48 -6.66
CA ALA A 235 7.36 -16.48 -7.44
C ALA A 235 8.16 -15.50 -6.58
N VAL A 236 7.67 -15.21 -5.36
CA VAL A 236 8.32 -14.32 -4.38
C VAL A 236 9.04 -15.07 -3.25
N GLU A 237 9.29 -16.36 -3.43
CA GLU A 237 9.93 -17.23 -2.42
C GLU A 237 9.28 -17.12 -1.03
N MET A 238 7.95 -17.11 -1.00
CA MET A 238 7.13 -16.94 0.20
C MET A 238 7.59 -17.84 1.36
N HIS A 239 7.87 -17.25 2.49
CA HIS A 239 8.05 -17.97 3.73
C HIS A 239 6.69 -18.33 4.32
N TYR A 240 6.18 -19.53 3.98
CA TYR A 240 4.86 -19.98 4.41
C TYR A 240 4.82 -20.30 5.89
N THR A 241 3.82 -19.78 6.60
CA THR A 241 3.52 -20.06 8.01
C THR A 241 2.03 -20.33 8.22
N THR A 242 1.67 -20.74 9.42
CA THR A 242 0.27 -21.09 9.75
C THR A 242 -0.65 -19.88 9.85
N THR A 243 -0.11 -18.69 10.13
CA THR A 243 -0.92 -17.48 10.43
C THR A 243 -0.55 -16.23 9.64
N GLY A 244 0.68 -16.15 9.10
CA GLY A 244 1.15 -14.91 8.45
C GLY A 244 2.36 -15.16 7.54
N SER A 245 2.14 -15.86 6.39
CA SER A 245 3.19 -16.08 5.38
C SER A 245 3.72 -14.75 4.83
N GLY A 246 5.04 -14.60 4.71
CA GLY A 246 5.72 -13.35 4.40
C GLY A 246 6.62 -13.40 3.16
N ALA A 247 6.71 -12.28 2.46
CA ALA A 247 7.64 -11.97 1.37
C ALA A 247 7.80 -10.44 1.28
N TYR A 248 8.75 -9.95 0.48
CA TYR A 248 9.00 -8.52 0.32
C TYR A 248 8.32 -7.96 -0.95
N SER A 249 7.95 -6.68 -0.92
CA SER A 249 7.39 -5.98 -2.09
C SER A 249 8.39 -5.90 -3.25
N ALA A 250 9.70 -5.84 -2.96
CA ALA A 250 10.75 -5.90 -3.98
C ALA A 250 10.69 -7.22 -4.78
N ASP A 251 10.47 -8.35 -4.08
CA ASP A 251 10.33 -9.66 -4.73
C ASP A 251 9.07 -9.70 -5.61
N ALA A 252 7.97 -9.04 -5.20
CA ALA A 252 6.77 -8.93 -6.01
C ALA A 252 7.04 -8.16 -7.31
N CYS A 253 7.76 -7.03 -7.24
CA CYS A 253 8.16 -6.24 -8.40
C CYS A 253 8.96 -7.09 -9.40
N LEU A 254 10.01 -7.78 -8.93
CA LEU A 254 10.85 -8.65 -9.74
C LEU A 254 10.08 -9.87 -10.30
N ALA A 255 9.23 -10.50 -9.48
CA ALA A 255 8.47 -11.68 -9.86
C ALA A 255 7.43 -11.38 -10.95
N LEU A 256 6.75 -10.23 -10.88
CA LEU A 256 5.79 -9.79 -11.89
C LEU A 256 6.46 -9.65 -13.27
N ARG A 257 7.65 -9.08 -13.34
CA ARG A 257 8.43 -8.99 -14.58
C ARG A 257 8.93 -10.37 -15.04
N LYS A 258 9.63 -11.08 -14.17
CA LYS A 258 10.34 -12.32 -14.51
C LYS A 258 9.42 -13.48 -14.88
N TYR A 259 8.39 -13.72 -14.08
CA TYR A 259 7.55 -14.92 -14.22
C TYR A 259 6.18 -14.61 -14.85
N PHE A 260 5.68 -13.38 -14.70
CA PHE A 260 4.35 -13.00 -15.13
C PHE A 260 4.33 -12.01 -16.30
N LYS A 261 5.50 -11.75 -16.91
CA LYS A 261 5.64 -10.98 -18.15
C LYS A 261 5.09 -9.56 -18.10
N TYR A 262 4.99 -8.99 -16.91
CA TYR A 262 4.66 -7.57 -16.76
C TYR A 262 5.77 -6.69 -17.31
N ASP A 263 5.45 -5.44 -17.61
CA ASP A 263 6.37 -4.50 -18.21
C ASP A 263 7.55 -4.14 -17.30
N GLU A 264 8.70 -3.84 -17.89
CA GLU A 264 9.89 -3.41 -17.15
C GLU A 264 9.72 -2.02 -16.49
N SER A 265 8.70 -1.24 -16.89
CA SER A 265 8.36 0.05 -16.30
C SER A 265 7.73 -0.06 -14.90
N ILE A 266 7.31 -1.28 -14.47
CA ILE A 266 6.85 -1.44 -13.08
C ILE A 266 8.01 -1.18 -12.12
N LYS A 267 7.73 -0.42 -11.04
CA LYS A 267 8.74 0.09 -10.14
C LYS A 267 8.35 -0.10 -8.69
N LEU A 268 9.37 -0.31 -7.86
CA LEU A 268 9.28 -0.25 -6.41
C LEU A 268 9.60 1.18 -5.96
N TYR A 269 8.69 1.79 -5.22
CA TYR A 269 8.90 3.08 -4.57
C TYR A 269 9.00 2.88 -3.07
N THR A 270 9.99 3.50 -2.43
CA THR A 270 10.17 3.48 -0.98
C THR A 270 9.85 4.86 -0.40
N ARG A 271 8.91 4.92 0.55
CA ARG A 271 8.37 6.16 1.10
C ARG A 271 9.43 7.15 1.58
N GLU A 272 10.52 6.66 2.14
CA GLU A 272 11.58 7.49 2.73
C GLU A 272 12.31 8.36 1.69
N PHE A 273 12.22 8.04 0.40
CA PHE A 273 12.91 8.73 -0.68
C PHE A 273 12.08 9.80 -1.39
N TYR A 274 10.81 9.98 -0.96
CA TYR A 274 9.87 10.90 -1.60
C TYR A 274 9.27 11.87 -0.59
N PRO A 275 9.13 13.16 -0.92
CA PRO A 275 8.29 14.09 -0.16
C PRO A 275 6.84 13.58 -0.09
N ALA A 276 6.12 13.93 0.98
CA ALA A 276 4.75 13.46 1.19
C ALA A 276 3.80 13.79 0.02
N GLU A 277 3.94 14.97 -0.55
CA GLU A 277 3.11 15.41 -1.68
C GLU A 277 3.41 14.62 -2.95
N GLU A 278 4.69 14.37 -3.26
CA GLU A 278 5.09 13.58 -4.41
C GLU A 278 4.63 12.13 -4.27
N TRP A 279 4.80 11.54 -3.08
CA TRP A 279 4.34 10.19 -2.76
C TRP A 279 2.84 10.02 -3.02
N MET A 280 2.03 10.92 -2.52
CA MET A 280 0.57 10.86 -2.74
C MET A 280 0.20 11.15 -4.20
N ASN A 281 0.93 12.02 -4.89
CA ASN A 281 0.67 12.29 -6.30
C ASN A 281 1.03 11.11 -7.21
N ILE A 282 2.01 10.28 -6.84
CA ILE A 282 2.24 8.99 -7.53
C ILE A 282 0.99 8.11 -7.41
N ILE A 283 0.43 7.96 -6.21
CA ILE A 283 -0.79 7.17 -5.99
C ILE A 283 -1.96 7.73 -6.80
N PHE A 284 -2.21 9.04 -6.73
CA PHE A 284 -3.31 9.67 -7.48
C PHE A 284 -3.16 9.54 -8.98
N ARG A 285 -1.95 9.63 -9.51
CA ARG A 285 -1.66 9.41 -10.93
C ARG A 285 -2.00 7.98 -11.34
N GLU A 286 -1.42 7.00 -10.67
CA GLU A 286 -1.63 5.58 -11.00
C GLU A 286 -3.13 5.24 -11.00
N LEU A 287 -3.84 5.62 -9.94
CA LEU A 287 -5.27 5.36 -9.83
C LEU A 287 -6.11 6.12 -10.87
N SER A 288 -5.73 7.36 -11.21
CA SER A 288 -6.38 8.13 -12.28
C SER A 288 -6.24 7.46 -13.65
N ASP A 289 -5.11 6.81 -13.88
CA ASP A 289 -4.84 6.04 -15.11
C ASP A 289 -5.54 4.67 -15.11
N GLY A 290 -6.19 4.29 -14.02
CA GLY A 290 -6.84 2.99 -13.87
C GLY A 290 -5.87 1.88 -13.46
N CYS A 291 -4.73 2.24 -12.85
CA CYS A 291 -3.70 1.31 -12.41
C CYS A 291 -3.72 1.20 -10.90
N PRO A 292 -4.25 0.13 -10.31
CA PRO A 292 -4.14 -0.14 -8.89
C PRO A 292 -2.68 -0.29 -8.46
N VAL A 293 -2.41 -0.01 -7.18
CA VAL A 293 -1.05 -0.01 -6.61
C VAL A 293 -0.96 -1.08 -5.53
N ILE A 294 0.05 -1.94 -5.58
CA ILE A 294 0.38 -2.80 -4.44
C ILE A 294 1.12 -1.91 -3.42
N TYR A 295 0.60 -1.83 -2.21
CA TYR A 295 1.17 -1.03 -1.14
C TYR A 295 1.61 -1.90 0.02
N GLY A 296 2.73 -1.56 0.62
CA GLY A 296 3.29 -2.25 1.78
C GLY A 296 3.55 -1.31 2.95
N GLY A 297 3.59 -1.89 4.14
CA GLY A 297 4.00 -1.20 5.34
C GLY A 297 4.49 -2.17 6.40
N GLN A 298 5.37 -1.71 7.28
CA GLN A 298 5.94 -2.54 8.33
C GLN A 298 5.65 -1.96 9.71
N SER A 299 5.50 -2.85 10.68
CA SER A 299 5.37 -2.53 12.10
C SER A 299 6.19 -3.50 12.95
N ALA A 300 6.20 -3.29 14.26
CA ALA A 300 6.81 -4.23 15.21
C ALA A 300 6.14 -5.62 15.20
N GLN A 301 4.90 -5.72 14.71
CA GLN A 301 4.11 -6.95 14.62
C GLN A 301 4.27 -7.68 13.28
N GLY A 302 4.97 -7.08 12.32
CA GLY A 302 5.21 -7.64 10.99
C GLY A 302 4.90 -6.69 9.85
N GLY A 303 5.15 -7.16 8.62
CA GLY A 303 4.83 -6.45 7.39
C GLY A 303 3.44 -6.82 6.87
N HIS A 304 2.82 -5.88 6.16
CA HIS A 304 1.53 -6.06 5.51
C HIS A 304 1.56 -5.54 4.08
N SER A 305 0.97 -6.29 3.15
CA SER A 305 0.76 -5.87 1.77
C SER A 305 -0.74 -5.85 1.47
N PHE A 306 -1.19 -4.82 0.76
CA PHE A 306 -2.58 -4.59 0.38
C PHE A 306 -2.64 -3.78 -0.92
N ILE A 307 -3.83 -3.52 -1.44
CA ILE A 307 -4.00 -2.79 -2.69
C ILE A 307 -4.69 -1.46 -2.45
N LEU A 308 -4.17 -0.42 -3.09
CA LEU A 308 -4.83 0.86 -3.27
C LEU A 308 -5.48 0.84 -4.65
N ASP A 309 -6.81 1.07 -4.73
CA ASP A 309 -7.54 0.87 -5.98
C ASP A 309 -8.65 1.90 -6.26
N GLY A 310 -8.60 3.03 -5.59
CA GLY A 310 -9.50 4.15 -5.82
C GLY A 310 -9.23 5.31 -4.87
N TYR A 311 -9.91 6.42 -5.02
CA TYR A 311 -9.91 7.54 -4.06
C TYR A 311 -11.15 8.42 -4.20
N ASP A 312 -11.55 9.03 -3.09
CA ASP A 312 -12.69 9.93 -3.06
C ASP A 312 -12.32 11.40 -3.39
N GLU A 313 -13.32 12.27 -3.47
CA GLU A 313 -13.12 13.71 -3.74
C GLU A 313 -12.28 14.42 -2.67
N ASN A 314 -12.23 13.90 -1.44
CA ASN A 314 -11.46 14.44 -0.33
C ASN A 314 -10.01 13.94 -0.31
N GLY A 315 -9.66 12.99 -1.19
CA GLY A 315 -8.33 12.39 -1.30
C GLY A 315 -8.09 11.22 -0.34
N LEU A 316 -9.15 10.67 0.27
CA LEU A 316 -9.07 9.40 0.96
C LEU A 316 -8.95 8.28 -0.07
N VAL A 317 -8.00 7.38 0.13
CA VAL A 317 -7.68 6.32 -0.81
C VAL A 317 -8.44 5.05 -0.45
N HIS A 318 -9.08 4.41 -1.44
CA HIS A 318 -9.72 3.11 -1.23
C HIS A 318 -8.66 2.04 -1.07
N VAL A 319 -8.83 1.21 -0.03
CA VAL A 319 -7.92 0.13 0.35
C VAL A 319 -8.65 -1.20 0.34
N ASN A 320 -8.12 -2.13 -0.45
CA ASN A 320 -8.47 -3.54 -0.40
C ASN A 320 -7.42 -4.29 0.43
N TRP A 321 -7.77 -4.61 1.68
CA TRP A 321 -6.84 -5.21 2.65
C TRP A 321 -6.45 -6.66 2.35
N GLY A 322 -7.07 -7.32 1.37
CA GLY A 322 -6.82 -8.74 1.07
C GLY A 322 -7.32 -9.69 2.16
N TRP A 323 -8.39 -9.31 2.87
CA TRP A 323 -8.99 -10.03 3.99
C TRP A 323 -10.47 -10.33 3.79
N GLY A 324 -10.84 -10.84 2.59
CA GLY A 324 -12.21 -11.21 2.26
C GLY A 324 -13.16 -10.01 2.12
N GLY A 325 -12.64 -8.81 1.95
CA GLY A 325 -13.41 -7.57 1.93
C GLY A 325 -13.67 -6.97 3.32
N THR A 326 -13.25 -7.65 4.38
CA THR A 326 -13.34 -7.11 5.74
C THR A 326 -12.49 -5.85 5.84
N ASP A 327 -13.05 -4.80 6.45
CA ASP A 327 -12.47 -3.49 6.65
C ASP A 327 -12.11 -2.70 5.36
N ASN A 328 -12.42 -3.21 4.15
CA ASN A 328 -12.20 -2.43 2.94
C ASN A 328 -12.95 -1.09 3.03
N GLY A 329 -12.34 -0.01 2.53
CA GLY A 329 -12.91 1.33 2.62
C GLY A 329 -11.93 2.41 2.19
N PHE A 330 -12.28 3.66 2.44
CA PHE A 330 -11.49 4.84 2.11
C PHE A 330 -10.73 5.33 3.33
N PHE A 331 -9.40 5.48 3.22
CA PHE A 331 -8.52 5.81 4.34
C PHE A 331 -7.48 6.87 3.98
N ASP A 332 -7.10 7.68 4.96
CA ASP A 332 -6.03 8.68 4.83
C ASP A 332 -4.65 8.00 4.90
N ILE A 333 -4.08 7.73 3.74
CA ILE A 333 -2.72 7.17 3.62
C ILE A 333 -1.66 8.23 3.95
N SER A 334 -1.97 9.51 3.74
CA SER A 334 -1.05 10.60 4.07
C SER A 334 -0.85 10.78 5.58
N ALA A 335 -1.81 10.32 6.39
CA ALA A 335 -1.72 10.35 7.86
C ALA A 335 -0.60 9.45 8.40
N LEU A 336 -0.11 8.50 7.62
CA LEU A 336 1.03 7.63 7.96
C LEU A 336 2.39 8.35 7.87
N ASP A 337 2.41 9.61 7.41
CA ASP A 337 3.65 10.37 7.20
C ASP A 337 4.44 10.60 8.49
N GLY A 338 5.72 10.22 8.44
CA GLY A 338 6.70 10.47 9.51
C GLY A 338 6.67 9.51 10.69
N TYR A 339 5.75 8.55 10.74
CA TYR A 339 5.67 7.58 11.84
C TYR A 339 6.20 6.19 11.49
N THR A 340 5.87 5.68 10.33
CA THR A 340 6.26 4.32 9.92
C THR A 340 7.45 4.34 8.99
N ARG A 341 8.48 3.56 9.31
CA ARG A 341 9.52 3.16 8.37
C ARG A 341 9.05 1.96 7.55
N GLY A 342 9.62 1.82 6.34
CA GLY A 342 9.37 0.65 5.51
C GLY A 342 7.98 0.65 4.85
N GLN A 343 7.41 1.81 4.54
CA GLN A 343 6.33 1.91 3.58
C GLN A 343 6.90 1.84 2.17
N ASP A 344 6.30 1.03 1.34
CA ASP A 344 6.65 0.89 -0.06
C ASP A 344 5.40 0.76 -0.94
N MET A 345 5.56 0.93 -2.24
CA MET A 345 4.53 0.61 -3.22
C MET A 345 5.16 0.09 -4.51
N VAL A 346 4.45 -0.84 -5.15
CA VAL A 346 4.77 -1.32 -6.47
C VAL A 346 3.71 -0.81 -7.45
N THR A 347 4.13 0.01 -8.41
CA THR A 347 3.28 0.39 -9.54
C THR A 347 3.30 -0.74 -10.55
N VAL A 348 2.13 -1.12 -11.08
CA VAL A 348 1.99 -2.33 -11.89
C VAL A 348 1.47 -1.97 -13.28
N ARG A 349 2.22 -2.36 -14.32
CA ARG A 349 1.89 -2.09 -15.72
C ARG A 349 1.93 -3.36 -16.54
N THR A 350 0.95 -3.55 -17.42
CA THR A 350 1.00 -4.57 -18.47
C THR A 350 1.82 -4.05 -19.66
N PRO A 351 2.36 -4.93 -20.53
CA PRO A 351 3.16 -4.49 -21.68
C PRO A 351 2.40 -3.58 -22.68
N ASP A 352 1.09 -3.65 -22.68
CA ASP A 352 0.24 -2.81 -23.56
C ASP A 352 -0.09 -1.44 -22.96
N ASP A 353 0.28 -1.21 -21.69
CA ASP A 353 0.03 0.08 -21.02
C ASP A 353 1.15 1.07 -21.36
N THR A 354 0.86 2.03 -22.20
CA THR A 354 1.79 3.09 -22.64
C THR A 354 1.59 4.41 -21.90
N THR A 355 0.77 4.46 -20.85
CA THR A 355 0.39 5.70 -20.17
C THR A 355 1.45 6.19 -19.20
N TYR A 356 2.44 5.35 -18.85
CA TYR A 356 3.46 5.73 -17.88
C TYR A 356 4.39 6.83 -18.40
N ASN A 357 4.40 7.96 -17.71
CA ASN A 357 5.30 9.10 -17.95
C ASN A 357 5.85 9.71 -16.64
N GLY A 358 5.80 8.97 -15.55
CA GLY A 358 6.20 9.44 -14.23
C GLY A 358 7.71 9.51 -14.03
N THR A 359 8.16 10.41 -13.15
CA THR A 359 9.54 10.46 -12.69
C THR A 359 9.79 9.36 -11.66
N TYR A 360 10.89 8.64 -11.84
CA TYR A 360 11.35 7.64 -10.89
C TYR A 360 12.77 7.96 -10.43
N HIS A 361 12.99 7.92 -9.13
CA HIS A 361 14.30 8.17 -8.53
C HIS A 361 14.98 6.85 -8.21
N SER A 362 15.94 6.44 -9.04
CA SER A 362 16.74 5.22 -8.80
C SER A 362 17.93 5.43 -7.87
N LEU A 363 18.32 6.67 -7.64
CA LEU A 363 19.40 7.03 -6.73
C LEU A 363 18.91 7.95 -5.61
N TRP A 364 19.37 7.69 -4.40
CA TRP A 364 19.06 8.49 -3.23
C TRP A 364 20.33 8.90 -2.48
N GLY A 365 20.45 10.18 -2.12
CA GLY A 365 21.51 10.72 -1.29
C GLY A 365 20.99 11.13 0.07
N LEU A 366 21.71 10.80 1.14
CA LEU A 366 21.39 11.29 2.49
C LEU A 366 21.52 12.81 2.52
N GLY A 367 20.42 13.54 2.56
CA GLY A 367 20.40 15.00 2.58
C GLY A 367 21.17 15.62 3.76
N SER A 368 21.28 14.89 4.88
CA SER A 368 22.12 15.27 6.03
C SER A 368 23.63 15.21 5.72
N ASN A 369 24.02 14.50 4.68
CA ASN A 369 25.40 14.30 4.26
C ASN A 369 25.79 15.13 3.03
N LEU A 370 24.83 15.89 2.46
CA LEU A 370 25.12 16.85 1.40
C LEU A 370 25.53 18.19 2.02
N VAL A 371 26.84 18.48 1.98
CA VAL A 371 27.40 19.74 2.46
C VAL A 371 27.87 20.56 1.28
N ILE A 372 27.29 21.74 1.11
CA ILE A 372 27.70 22.71 0.10
C ILE A 372 28.34 23.90 0.80
N THR A 373 29.61 24.13 0.54
CA THR A 373 30.34 25.29 1.08
C THR A 373 30.90 26.15 -0.04
N ASN A 374 30.73 27.46 0.08
CA ASN A 374 31.28 28.44 -0.86
C ASN A 374 32.41 29.19 -0.17
N SER A 375 33.59 29.15 -0.75
CA SER A 375 34.76 29.86 -0.27
C SER A 375 35.42 30.61 -1.43
N MET A 376 35.34 31.93 -1.41
CA MET A 376 35.84 32.83 -2.46
C MET A 376 35.27 32.47 -3.84
N ASN A 377 36.01 31.77 -4.67
CA ASN A 377 35.62 31.35 -6.02
C ASN A 377 35.47 29.84 -6.15
N THR A 378 35.39 29.12 -5.04
CA THR A 378 35.34 27.66 -5.01
C THR A 378 34.04 27.19 -4.35
N LEU A 379 33.25 26.42 -5.08
CA LEU A 379 32.12 25.68 -4.56
C LEU A 379 32.60 24.27 -4.19
N ASN A 380 32.56 23.94 -2.91
CA ASN A 380 32.81 22.58 -2.44
C ASN A 380 31.50 21.86 -2.17
N VAL A 381 31.32 20.71 -2.83
CA VAL A 381 30.18 19.84 -2.63
C VAL A 381 30.69 18.52 -2.05
N LYS A 382 30.23 18.17 -0.87
CA LYS A 382 30.53 16.89 -0.23
C LYS A 382 29.22 16.12 -0.06
N CYS A 383 29.19 14.87 -0.53
CA CYS A 383 28.09 13.94 -0.32
C CYS A 383 28.67 12.62 0.20
N ASP A 384 28.27 12.23 1.40
CA ASP A 384 28.74 11.00 2.03
C ASP A 384 27.69 9.89 1.84
N GLY A 385 27.63 9.31 0.66
CA GLY A 385 26.80 8.18 0.32
C GLY A 385 25.65 8.53 -0.63
N ILE A 386 25.67 7.86 -1.75
CA ILE A 386 24.58 7.80 -2.72
C ILE A 386 24.23 6.32 -2.86
N TYR A 387 22.96 5.99 -2.77
CA TYR A 387 22.48 4.63 -2.75
C TYR A 387 21.60 4.37 -3.96
N ASN A 388 21.78 3.21 -4.59
CA ASN A 388 20.80 2.69 -5.53
C ASN A 388 19.59 2.22 -4.73
N VAL A 389 18.42 2.77 -5.03
CA VAL A 389 17.15 2.45 -4.37
C VAL A 389 16.16 1.77 -5.32
N ASP A 390 16.63 1.42 -6.53
CA ASP A 390 15.90 0.61 -7.49
C ASP A 390 16.14 -0.89 -7.23
N VAL A 391 15.24 -1.72 -7.72
CA VAL A 391 15.41 -3.19 -7.80
C VAL A 391 16.40 -3.59 -8.91
N ASP A 392 16.63 -2.69 -9.85
CA ASP A 392 17.59 -2.87 -10.94
C ASP A 392 18.93 -2.20 -10.61
N ASN A 393 20.02 -2.71 -11.16
CA ASN A 393 21.32 -2.06 -11.06
C ASN A 393 21.30 -0.71 -11.75
N PHE A 394 21.85 0.30 -11.10
CA PHE A 394 22.00 1.61 -11.73
C PHE A 394 23.05 1.54 -12.85
N THR A 395 22.67 2.02 -14.03
CA THR A 395 23.59 2.22 -15.15
C THR A 395 23.59 3.69 -15.54
N GLY A 396 24.71 4.37 -15.46
CA GLY A 396 24.80 5.78 -15.77
C GLY A 396 26.02 6.47 -15.17
N ARG A 397 26.01 7.79 -15.23
CA ARG A 397 27.07 8.63 -14.67
C ARG A 397 26.54 9.47 -13.54
N LEU A 398 27.30 9.54 -12.45
CA LEU A 398 27.06 10.47 -11.38
C LEU A 398 27.90 11.73 -11.62
N ALA A 399 27.25 12.88 -11.67
CA ALA A 399 27.95 14.14 -11.91
C ALA A 399 27.36 15.29 -11.07
N VAL A 400 28.20 16.24 -10.73
CA VAL A 400 27.80 17.53 -10.19
C VAL A 400 27.79 18.55 -11.32
N MET A 401 26.64 19.20 -11.51
CA MET A 401 26.49 20.27 -12.50
C MET A 401 26.21 21.60 -11.81
N VAL A 402 26.86 22.66 -12.29
CA VAL A 402 26.54 24.02 -11.92
C VAL A 402 25.79 24.65 -13.08
N CYS A 403 24.53 25.01 -12.84
CA CYS A 403 23.64 25.59 -13.85
C CYS A 403 23.25 27.03 -13.49
N ASN A 404 23.11 27.87 -14.49
CA ASN A 404 22.49 29.17 -14.34
C ASN A 404 20.97 28.97 -14.18
N VAL A 405 20.41 29.37 -13.05
CA VAL A 405 19.00 29.14 -12.71
C VAL A 405 18.01 29.86 -13.65
N ASN A 406 18.43 30.94 -14.31
CA ASN A 406 17.57 31.72 -15.20
C ASN A 406 17.58 31.22 -16.65
N THR A 407 18.67 30.59 -17.09
CA THR A 407 18.84 30.17 -18.48
C THR A 407 18.92 28.65 -18.65
N GLY A 408 19.11 27.89 -17.57
CA GLY A 408 19.37 26.44 -17.61
C GLY A 408 20.75 26.07 -18.15
N ALA A 409 21.59 27.05 -18.52
CA ALA A 409 22.89 26.77 -19.10
C ALA A 409 23.82 26.13 -18.06
N VAL A 410 24.45 25.00 -18.42
CA VAL A 410 25.48 24.33 -17.61
C VAL A 410 26.76 25.08 -17.75
N THR A 411 27.30 25.59 -16.64
CA THR A 411 28.56 26.36 -16.61
C THR A 411 29.73 25.51 -16.11
N SER A 412 29.43 24.42 -15.41
CA SER A 412 30.48 23.47 -14.96
C SER A 412 29.90 22.08 -14.82
N LEU A 413 30.65 21.06 -15.15
CA LEU A 413 30.34 19.66 -15.02
C LEU A 413 31.51 18.91 -14.42
N LEU A 414 31.30 18.22 -13.30
CA LEU A 414 32.27 17.32 -12.68
C LEU A 414 31.69 15.93 -12.62
N ILE A 415 32.26 14.97 -13.30
CA ILE A 415 31.92 13.56 -13.21
C ILE A 415 32.53 12.99 -11.93
N LEU A 416 31.70 12.41 -11.07
CA LEU A 416 32.13 11.81 -9.80
C LEU A 416 32.35 10.30 -9.93
N ALA A 417 31.55 9.62 -10.76
CA ALA A 417 31.65 8.19 -11.02
C ALA A 417 31.13 7.86 -12.43
N ASP A 418 31.77 6.94 -13.10
CA ASP A 418 31.37 6.37 -14.38
C ASP A 418 30.58 5.04 -14.17
N GLU A 419 30.01 4.49 -15.22
CA GLU A 419 29.11 3.31 -15.24
C GLU A 419 29.63 2.07 -14.49
N SER A 420 30.95 1.94 -14.29
CA SER A 420 31.58 0.79 -13.63
C SER A 420 31.64 0.88 -12.10
N ASP A 421 31.33 2.04 -11.50
CA ASP A 421 31.59 2.30 -10.09
C ASP A 421 30.32 2.25 -9.21
N LEU A 422 29.16 2.06 -9.83
CA LEU A 422 27.85 2.10 -9.16
C LEU A 422 27.08 0.78 -9.40
N THR A 423 27.56 -0.27 -8.76
CA THR A 423 26.87 -1.59 -8.71
C THR A 423 26.18 -1.80 -7.37
#